data_4b955d099c9e222feb98be2152b9629b
#
_entry.id   4b955d099c9e222feb98be2152b9629b
#
_cell.length_a   1.000
_cell.length_b   1.000
_cell.length_c   1.000
_cell.angle_alpha   90.00
_cell.angle_beta   90.00
_cell.angle_gamma   90.00
#
_symmetry.space_group_name_H-M   'P 1'
#
loop_
_entity.id
_entity.type
_entity.pdbx_description
1 polymer ?
#
loop_
_entity_poly.entity_id
_entity_poly.type
_entity_poly.pdbx_seq_one_letter_code
_entity_poly.pdbx_strand_id
1 'polypeptide(L)'
;MTSTGIFPESQLAHSLLDGLRGIEVGPAAHNPFGLHTISVGLSKQLNPADYEIFAREQLNRCGKVAEIDISADASSLPVPDDSTDFVIHSHVWEHLSDSLGALEEWVRVVRNGGYIFVIVPKRDALPSDKARPVTPIEDLVLRRNSRSETAPIQPANQHYTVFSPKLLFQIEGWFNRTRSDAVLVRVAFQETDDKVGNGHAIVWRVNKKFSNSLSYAADDADADGRN
;
A
#
# COMPACT_ATOMS: atom_id res chain seq x y z
N MET A 1 -15.61 -19.22 13.12
CA MET A 1 -14.97 -19.09 14.45
C MET A 1 -13.88 -18.04 14.33
N THR A 2 -14.05 -16.88 14.94
CA THR A 2 -13.00 -15.86 14.95
C THR A 2 -11.90 -16.35 15.91
N SER A 3 -10.73 -16.65 15.38
CA SER A 3 -9.55 -16.95 16.19
C SER A 3 -9.29 -15.74 17.09
N THR A 4 -9.43 -15.92 18.40
CA THR A 4 -8.95 -14.93 19.37
C THR A 4 -7.46 -15.11 19.48
N GLY A 5 -6.69 -14.04 19.28
CA GLY A 5 -5.24 -14.09 19.43
C GLY A 5 -4.50 -13.14 18.48
N ILE A 6 -3.20 -13.15 18.62
CA ILE A 6 -2.27 -12.40 17.76
C ILE A 6 -1.81 -13.33 16.64
N PHE A 7 -1.84 -12.83 15.40
CA PHE A 7 -1.30 -13.56 14.25
C PHE A 7 0.23 -13.64 14.32
N PRO A 8 0.84 -14.68 13.72
CA PRO A 8 2.29 -14.75 13.62
C PRO A 8 2.86 -13.61 12.77
N GLU A 9 4.12 -13.33 12.93
CA GLU A 9 4.86 -12.46 12.01
C GLU A 9 5.09 -13.17 10.68
N SER A 10 5.17 -12.40 9.58
CA SER A 10 5.40 -12.95 8.25
C SER A 10 6.88 -13.26 8.03
N GLN A 11 7.21 -14.53 7.80
CA GLN A 11 8.58 -14.95 7.48
C GLN A 11 9.07 -14.32 6.16
N LEU A 12 8.17 -14.19 5.17
CA LEU A 12 8.50 -13.53 3.92
C LEU A 12 8.87 -12.06 4.15
N ALA A 13 8.10 -11.34 4.99
CA ALA A 13 8.38 -9.94 5.29
C ALA A 13 9.75 -9.80 5.98
N HIS A 14 10.05 -10.61 7.00
CA HIS A 14 11.34 -10.61 7.67
C HIS A 14 12.49 -10.96 6.73
N SER A 15 12.32 -11.94 5.84
CA SER A 15 13.37 -12.32 4.88
C SER A 15 13.79 -11.21 3.92
N LEU A 16 12.90 -10.24 3.66
CA LEU A 16 13.12 -9.16 2.70
C LEU A 16 13.38 -7.80 3.37
N LEU A 17 12.82 -7.56 4.57
CA LEU A 17 12.72 -6.22 5.14
C LEU A 17 13.45 -6.05 6.47
N ASP A 18 14.00 -7.11 7.08
CA ASP A 18 14.79 -6.99 8.28
C ASP A 18 15.98 -6.04 8.09
N GLY A 19 16.19 -5.17 9.07
CA GLY A 19 17.26 -4.15 9.04
C GLY A 19 16.92 -2.90 8.21
N LEU A 20 15.79 -2.90 7.49
CA LEU A 20 15.28 -1.74 6.77
C LEU A 20 14.34 -0.92 7.64
N ARG A 21 14.05 0.34 7.23
CA ARG A 21 13.11 1.25 7.89
C ARG A 21 11.95 1.54 6.98
N GLY A 22 10.73 1.26 7.46
CA GLY A 22 9.53 1.36 6.63
C GLY A 22 8.37 2.13 7.24
N ILE A 23 7.30 2.12 6.49
CA ILE A 23 5.99 2.59 6.93
C ILE A 23 5.04 1.40 6.95
N GLU A 24 4.41 1.15 8.11
CA GLU A 24 3.30 0.21 8.21
C GLU A 24 1.99 0.99 8.11
N VAL A 25 1.20 0.71 7.08
CA VAL A 25 -0.09 1.36 6.85
C VAL A 25 -1.20 0.50 7.43
N GLY A 26 -2.06 1.12 8.26
CA GLY A 26 -3.18 0.44 8.90
C GLY A 26 -2.73 -0.64 9.90
N PRO A 27 -1.84 -0.31 10.87
CA PRO A 27 -1.37 -1.28 11.84
C PRO A 27 -2.52 -1.83 12.69
N ALA A 28 -2.41 -3.09 13.07
CA ALA A 28 -3.37 -3.73 13.97
C ALA A 28 -2.66 -4.52 15.07
N ALA A 29 -3.05 -4.28 16.33
CA ALA A 29 -2.40 -4.88 17.50
C ALA A 29 -2.45 -6.41 17.51
N HIS A 30 -3.44 -7.01 16.83
CA HIS A 30 -3.55 -8.46 16.67
C HIS A 30 -2.82 -8.99 15.44
N ASN A 31 -2.25 -8.10 14.61
CA ASN A 31 -1.62 -8.46 13.33
C ASN A 31 -0.26 -7.74 13.11
N PRO A 32 0.65 -7.71 14.09
CA PRO A 32 1.93 -7.00 14.00
C PRO A 32 2.85 -7.65 12.97
N PHE A 33 3.65 -6.86 12.27
CA PHE A 33 4.73 -7.39 11.43
C PHE A 33 6.05 -7.56 12.17
N GLY A 34 6.25 -6.88 13.31
CA GLY A 34 7.51 -6.97 14.07
C GLY A 34 8.70 -6.25 13.42
N LEU A 35 8.46 -5.44 12.40
CA LEU A 35 9.49 -4.73 11.65
C LEU A 35 9.75 -3.32 12.21
N HIS A 36 10.86 -2.70 11.78
CA HIS A 36 11.16 -1.33 12.14
C HIS A 36 10.37 -0.35 11.27
N THR A 37 9.18 0.01 11.71
CA THR A 37 8.24 0.86 10.97
C THR A 37 7.79 2.08 11.76
N ILE A 38 7.40 3.13 11.02
CA ILE A 38 6.51 4.19 11.50
C ILE A 38 5.09 3.75 11.14
N SER A 39 4.20 3.75 12.13
CA SER A 39 2.80 3.34 11.98
C SER A 39 1.94 4.49 11.47
N VAL A 40 1.32 4.33 10.30
CA VAL A 40 0.41 5.30 9.70
C VAL A 40 -0.99 4.72 9.63
N GLY A 41 -1.99 5.44 10.13
CA GLY A 41 -3.35 4.94 10.11
C GLY A 41 -4.41 5.99 10.45
N LEU A 42 -5.65 5.56 10.47
CA LEU A 42 -6.78 6.40 10.86
C LEU A 42 -6.82 6.61 12.37
N SER A 43 -6.84 7.85 12.80
CA SER A 43 -7.12 8.21 14.19
C SER A 43 -8.59 8.55 14.39
N LYS A 44 -9.01 8.58 15.66
CA LYS A 44 -10.36 9.02 16.02
C LYS A 44 -10.66 10.45 15.58
N GLN A 45 -9.64 11.30 15.49
CA GLN A 45 -9.77 12.69 15.04
C GLN A 45 -9.94 12.80 13.52
N LEU A 46 -9.25 11.94 12.77
CA LEU A 46 -9.30 11.96 11.30
C LEU A 46 -10.59 11.32 10.77
N ASN A 47 -10.93 10.15 11.27
CA ASN A 47 -12.16 9.43 10.87
C ASN A 47 -12.72 8.65 12.06
N PRO A 48 -13.61 9.27 12.86
CA PRO A 48 -14.15 8.65 14.07
C PRO A 48 -14.89 7.33 13.81
N ALA A 49 -15.67 7.27 12.73
CA ALA A 49 -16.53 6.12 12.44
C ALA A 49 -15.71 4.88 12.10
N ASP A 50 -14.78 5.01 11.17
CA ASP A 50 -13.92 3.90 10.75
C ASP A 50 -12.96 3.50 11.88
N TYR A 51 -12.40 4.47 12.61
CA TYR A 51 -11.56 4.20 13.77
C TYR A 51 -12.27 3.32 14.80
N GLU A 52 -13.52 3.64 15.17
CA GLU A 52 -14.29 2.87 16.18
C GLU A 52 -14.54 1.43 15.72
N ILE A 53 -14.74 1.20 14.41
CA ILE A 53 -14.94 -0.14 13.86
C ILE A 53 -13.66 -0.95 14.02
N PHE A 54 -12.51 -0.44 13.52
CA PHE A 54 -11.24 -1.14 13.57
C PHE A 54 -10.67 -1.28 14.98
N ALA A 55 -10.84 -0.26 15.83
CA ALA A 55 -10.43 -0.34 17.24
C ALA A 55 -11.21 -1.43 17.99
N ARG A 56 -12.52 -1.52 17.76
CA ARG A 56 -13.37 -2.56 18.38
C ARG A 56 -12.97 -3.96 17.94
N GLU A 57 -12.62 -4.14 16.68
CA GLU A 57 -12.12 -5.43 16.18
C GLU A 57 -10.85 -5.84 16.92
N GLN A 58 -9.87 -4.93 17.02
CA GLN A 58 -8.61 -5.19 17.71
C GLN A 58 -8.82 -5.51 19.19
N LEU A 59 -9.66 -4.74 19.89
CA LEU A 59 -10.02 -4.99 21.29
C LEU A 59 -10.66 -6.38 21.46
N ASN A 60 -11.56 -6.77 20.57
CA ASN A 60 -12.22 -8.07 20.62
C ASN A 60 -11.25 -9.24 20.37
N ARG A 61 -10.19 -9.02 19.57
CA ARG A 61 -9.24 -10.06 19.23
C ARG A 61 -8.11 -10.22 20.26
N CYS A 62 -7.55 -9.12 20.73
CA CYS A 62 -6.35 -9.16 21.59
C CYS A 62 -6.38 -8.19 22.79
N GLY A 63 -7.47 -7.48 23.03
CA GLY A 63 -7.62 -6.58 24.18
C GLY A 63 -6.84 -5.27 24.10
N LYS A 64 -6.22 -4.96 22.94
CA LYS A 64 -5.45 -3.70 22.73
C LYS A 64 -5.73 -3.15 21.33
N VAL A 65 -5.44 -1.86 21.16
CA VAL A 65 -5.44 -1.18 19.87
C VAL A 65 -3.99 -0.78 19.54
N ALA A 66 -3.60 -0.91 18.28
CA ALA A 66 -2.28 -0.48 17.84
C ALA A 66 -2.10 1.02 18.02
N GLU A 67 -0.92 1.42 18.46
CA GLU A 67 -0.52 2.82 18.46
C GLU A 67 -0.27 3.29 17.03
N ILE A 68 -0.60 4.54 16.75
CA ILE A 68 -0.43 5.20 15.46
C ILE A 68 0.50 6.38 15.65
N ASP A 69 1.65 6.37 14.99
CA ASP A 69 2.62 7.46 15.05
C ASP A 69 2.15 8.66 14.22
N ILE A 70 1.57 8.40 13.05
CA ILE A 70 1.07 9.42 12.12
C ILE A 70 -0.38 9.12 11.76
N SER A 71 -1.26 10.09 12.05
CA SER A 71 -2.67 10.03 11.64
C SER A 71 -2.81 10.56 10.22
N ALA A 72 -3.03 9.66 9.25
CA ALA A 72 -3.20 10.03 7.85
C ALA A 72 -4.01 8.97 7.08
N ASP A 73 -4.51 9.38 5.90
CA ASP A 73 -5.08 8.48 4.92
C ASP A 73 -3.97 7.66 4.23
N ALA A 74 -4.24 6.39 3.96
CA ALA A 74 -3.31 5.47 3.31
C ALA A 74 -2.92 5.90 1.88
N SER A 75 -3.75 6.71 1.23
CA SER A 75 -3.53 7.25 -0.12
C SER A 75 -2.89 8.63 -0.14
N SER A 76 -2.55 9.20 1.04
CA SER A 76 -1.92 10.52 1.17
C SER A 76 -1.03 10.56 2.41
N LEU A 77 0.19 10.06 2.27
CA LEU A 77 1.16 9.94 3.36
C LEU A 77 1.92 11.25 3.56
N PRO A 78 1.91 11.85 4.76
CA PRO A 78 2.55 13.15 5.02
C PRO A 78 4.06 13.00 5.24
N VAL A 79 4.72 12.31 4.33
CA VAL A 79 6.17 12.09 4.33
C VAL A 79 6.75 12.46 2.96
N PRO A 80 8.04 12.88 2.90
CA PRO A 80 8.68 13.25 1.64
C PRO A 80 8.77 12.07 0.65
N ASP A 81 8.99 12.40 -0.63
CA ASP A 81 9.38 11.43 -1.65
C ASP A 81 10.67 10.72 -1.24
N ASP A 82 10.82 9.47 -1.63
CA ASP A 82 12.05 8.67 -1.43
C ASP A 82 12.54 8.58 0.03
N SER A 83 11.63 8.72 1.01
CA SER A 83 11.96 8.86 2.43
C SER A 83 11.96 7.54 3.21
N THR A 84 11.50 6.44 2.63
CA THR A 84 11.40 5.16 3.31
C THR A 84 11.96 4.00 2.48
N ASP A 85 12.45 2.96 3.14
CA ASP A 85 12.94 1.76 2.47
C ASP A 85 11.80 0.87 1.97
N PHE A 86 10.67 0.87 2.68
CA PHE A 86 9.50 0.09 2.27
C PHE A 86 8.19 0.67 2.82
N VAL A 87 7.11 0.31 2.14
CA VAL A 87 5.74 0.41 2.64
C VAL A 87 5.18 -1.00 2.78
N ILE A 88 4.55 -1.30 3.92
CA ILE A 88 3.94 -2.59 4.20
C ILE A 88 2.53 -2.43 4.76
N HIS A 89 1.62 -3.30 4.36
CA HIS A 89 0.30 -3.39 4.96
C HIS A 89 -0.32 -4.78 4.80
N SER A 90 -1.30 -5.06 5.65
CA SER A 90 -2.11 -6.27 5.59
C SER A 90 -3.58 -5.92 5.75
N HIS A 91 -4.40 -6.28 4.77
CA HIS A 91 -5.85 -6.04 4.77
C HIS A 91 -6.22 -4.55 4.93
N VAL A 92 -5.63 -3.70 4.06
CA VAL A 92 -5.90 -2.26 3.98
C VAL A 92 -6.36 -1.85 2.58
N TRP A 93 -5.70 -2.37 1.55
CA TRP A 93 -5.88 -1.91 0.17
C TRP A 93 -7.29 -2.11 -0.38
N GLU A 94 -7.96 -3.16 0.06
CA GLU A 94 -9.35 -3.48 -0.27
C GLU A 94 -10.36 -2.44 0.22
N HIS A 95 -9.99 -1.69 1.27
CA HIS A 95 -10.81 -0.61 1.85
C HIS A 95 -10.59 0.75 1.18
N LEU A 96 -9.65 0.86 0.25
CA LEU A 96 -9.36 2.12 -0.44
C LEU A 96 -10.18 2.24 -1.73
N SER A 97 -10.91 3.33 -1.85
CA SER A 97 -11.73 3.59 -3.04
C SER A 97 -10.88 3.82 -4.29
N ASP A 98 -9.76 4.54 -4.19
CA ASP A 98 -8.75 4.72 -5.22
C ASP A 98 -7.51 3.85 -4.94
N SER A 99 -7.63 2.55 -5.20
CA SER A 99 -6.53 1.60 -4.98
C SER A 99 -5.29 1.92 -5.82
N LEU A 100 -5.46 2.42 -7.04
CA LEU A 100 -4.33 2.75 -7.91
C LEU A 100 -3.62 4.03 -7.46
N GLY A 101 -4.37 5.03 -7.00
CA GLY A 101 -3.80 6.25 -6.42
C GLY A 101 -3.00 5.97 -5.15
N ALA A 102 -3.49 5.07 -4.30
CA ALA A 102 -2.75 4.63 -3.11
C ALA A 102 -1.43 3.95 -3.49
N LEU A 103 -1.42 3.07 -4.50
CA LEU A 103 -0.19 2.45 -4.99
C LEU A 103 0.81 3.48 -5.52
N GLU A 104 0.35 4.49 -6.27
CA GLU A 104 1.21 5.59 -6.74
C GLU A 104 1.81 6.38 -5.58
N GLU A 105 1.04 6.62 -4.52
CA GLU A 105 1.52 7.29 -3.30
C GLU A 105 2.58 6.45 -2.57
N TRP A 106 2.37 5.13 -2.45
CA TRP A 106 3.37 4.25 -1.84
C TRP A 106 4.66 4.20 -2.66
N VAL A 107 4.56 4.20 -3.99
CA VAL A 107 5.73 4.33 -4.86
C VAL A 107 6.43 5.68 -4.67
N ARG A 108 5.69 6.78 -4.49
CA ARG A 108 6.26 8.10 -4.26
C ARG A 108 7.18 8.11 -3.03
N VAL A 109 6.71 7.58 -1.91
CA VAL A 109 7.42 7.64 -0.63
C VAL A 109 8.56 6.62 -0.51
N VAL A 110 8.46 5.49 -1.21
CA VAL A 110 9.50 4.46 -1.21
C VAL A 110 10.67 4.92 -2.08
N ARG A 111 11.90 4.83 -1.54
CA ARG A 111 13.12 5.16 -2.29
C ARG A 111 13.40 4.20 -3.44
N ASN A 112 14.24 4.61 -4.37
CA ASN A 112 14.70 3.72 -5.44
C ASN A 112 15.35 2.45 -4.87
N GLY A 113 14.91 1.30 -5.36
CA GLY A 113 15.35 -0.02 -4.90
C GLY A 113 14.66 -0.52 -3.63
N GLY A 114 13.75 0.28 -3.03
CA GLY A 114 12.94 -0.11 -1.88
C GLY A 114 11.76 -1.02 -2.25
N TYR A 115 10.89 -1.33 -1.29
CA TYR A 115 9.87 -2.37 -1.45
C TYR A 115 8.46 -1.88 -1.11
N ILE A 116 7.47 -2.46 -1.79
CA ILE A 116 6.06 -2.40 -1.41
C ILE A 116 5.62 -3.83 -1.13
N PHE A 117 5.26 -4.11 0.13
CA PHE A 117 4.79 -5.41 0.60
C PHE A 117 3.30 -5.33 0.92
N VAL A 118 2.50 -6.14 0.25
CA VAL A 118 1.04 -6.08 0.33
C VAL A 118 0.47 -7.45 0.64
N ILE A 119 -0.42 -7.52 1.66
CA ILE A 119 -1.32 -8.65 1.85
C ILE A 119 -2.75 -8.14 1.64
N VAL A 120 -3.47 -8.79 0.71
CA VAL A 120 -4.89 -8.52 0.44
C VAL A 120 -5.71 -9.79 0.63
N PRO A 121 -7.00 -9.70 1.04
CA PRO A 121 -7.83 -10.89 1.26
C PRO A 121 -8.04 -11.68 -0.03
N LYS A 122 -8.10 -12.99 0.10
CA LYS A 122 -8.67 -13.86 -0.93
C LYS A 122 -10.17 -13.58 -1.06
N ARG A 123 -10.71 -13.78 -2.25
CA ARG A 123 -12.13 -13.58 -2.51
C ARG A 123 -13.06 -14.35 -1.54
N ASP A 124 -12.64 -15.51 -1.08
CA ASP A 124 -13.40 -16.36 -0.15
C ASP A 124 -13.06 -16.14 1.32
N ALA A 125 -12.19 -15.17 1.64
CA ALA A 125 -11.85 -14.81 3.01
C ALA A 125 -13.06 -14.28 3.79
N LEU A 126 -13.97 -13.55 3.10
CA LEU A 126 -15.21 -13.06 3.66
C LEU A 126 -16.42 -13.52 2.84
N PRO A 127 -17.55 -13.88 3.49
CA PRO A 127 -18.79 -14.26 2.80
C PRO A 127 -19.29 -13.16 1.84
N SER A 128 -19.14 -11.90 2.20
CA SER A 128 -19.52 -10.75 1.38
C SER A 128 -18.72 -10.68 0.07
N ASP A 129 -17.42 -10.93 0.10
CA ASP A 129 -16.57 -10.93 -1.09
C ASP A 129 -16.77 -12.18 -1.94
N LYS A 130 -17.00 -13.31 -1.30
CA LYS A 130 -17.29 -14.57 -1.99
C LYS A 130 -18.50 -14.46 -2.91
N ALA A 131 -19.50 -13.67 -2.51
CA ALA A 131 -20.73 -13.43 -3.30
C ALA A 131 -20.51 -12.45 -4.46
N ARG A 132 -19.38 -11.73 -4.50
CA ARG A 132 -19.08 -10.71 -5.51
C ARG A 132 -18.13 -11.24 -6.58
N PRO A 133 -18.17 -10.69 -7.81
CA PRO A 133 -17.11 -10.95 -8.79
C PRO A 133 -15.79 -10.32 -8.31
N VAL A 134 -14.66 -10.86 -8.80
CA VAL A 134 -13.37 -10.18 -8.73
C VAL A 134 -13.50 -8.83 -9.44
N THR A 135 -12.95 -7.78 -8.82
CA THR A 135 -13.01 -6.43 -9.41
C THR A 135 -12.19 -6.38 -10.70
N PRO A 136 -12.77 -5.93 -11.83
CA PRO A 136 -12.02 -5.74 -13.07
C PRO A 136 -10.99 -4.60 -12.91
N ILE A 137 -9.86 -4.69 -13.63
CA ILE A 137 -8.85 -3.61 -13.62
C ILE A 137 -9.43 -2.29 -14.16
N GLU A 138 -10.38 -2.37 -15.09
CA GLU A 138 -11.06 -1.23 -15.70
C GLU A 138 -11.82 -0.39 -14.66
N ASP A 139 -12.41 -1.04 -13.64
CA ASP A 139 -13.10 -0.35 -12.55
C ASP A 139 -12.10 0.41 -11.66
N LEU A 140 -10.91 -0.14 -11.42
CA LEU A 140 -9.85 0.56 -10.69
C LEU A 140 -9.36 1.77 -11.48
N VAL A 141 -9.15 1.62 -12.78
CA VAL A 141 -8.73 2.72 -13.66
C VAL A 141 -9.81 3.81 -13.72
N LEU A 142 -11.08 3.44 -13.80
CA LEU A 142 -12.19 4.41 -13.77
C LEU A 142 -12.19 5.19 -12.45
N ARG A 143 -12.10 4.52 -11.32
CA ARG A 143 -12.03 5.16 -9.99
C ARG A 143 -10.82 6.10 -9.86
N ARG A 144 -9.66 5.69 -10.37
CA ARG A 144 -8.46 6.53 -10.39
C ARG A 144 -8.66 7.81 -11.21
N ASN A 145 -9.25 7.70 -12.39
CA ASN A 145 -9.47 8.84 -13.31
C ASN A 145 -10.53 9.82 -12.79
N SER A 146 -11.55 9.33 -12.10
CA SER A 146 -12.61 10.15 -11.48
C SER A 146 -12.28 10.61 -10.06
N ARG A 147 -11.04 10.38 -9.58
CA ARG A 147 -10.62 10.67 -8.21
C ARG A 147 -11.58 10.09 -7.15
N SER A 148 -12.06 8.90 -7.40
CA SER A 148 -13.02 8.18 -6.56
C SER A 148 -14.44 8.78 -6.46
N GLU A 149 -14.77 9.83 -7.19
CA GLU A 149 -16.11 10.42 -7.17
C GLU A 149 -17.21 9.44 -7.59
N THR A 150 -16.86 8.43 -8.41
CA THR A 150 -17.78 7.38 -8.87
C THR A 150 -17.76 6.13 -8.00
N ALA A 151 -16.86 6.02 -7.02
CA ALA A 151 -16.83 4.86 -6.15
C ALA A 151 -18.06 4.87 -5.23
N PRO A 152 -18.79 3.76 -5.09
CA PRO A 152 -19.89 3.69 -4.16
C PRO A 152 -19.35 3.86 -2.73
N ILE A 153 -20.09 4.58 -1.88
CA ILE A 153 -19.78 4.69 -0.45
C ILE A 153 -19.95 3.30 0.16
N GLN A 154 -18.88 2.77 0.75
CA GLN A 154 -18.89 1.49 1.45
C GLN A 154 -18.73 1.73 2.94
N PRO A 155 -19.41 0.97 3.81
CA PRO A 155 -19.06 0.94 5.23
C PRO A 155 -17.60 0.49 5.41
N ALA A 156 -16.94 0.96 6.47
CA ALA A 156 -15.53 0.67 6.74
C ALA A 156 -15.17 -0.83 6.76
N ASN A 157 -16.14 -1.67 7.12
CA ASN A 157 -15.97 -3.13 7.15
C ASN A 157 -16.31 -3.81 5.81
N GLN A 158 -16.53 -3.07 4.74
CA GLN A 158 -16.76 -3.60 3.40
C GLN A 158 -15.59 -3.24 2.48
N HIS A 159 -15.37 -4.09 1.49
CA HIS A 159 -14.27 -3.93 0.54
C HIS A 159 -14.74 -3.22 -0.73
N TYR A 160 -14.03 -2.17 -1.14
CA TYR A 160 -14.19 -1.59 -2.48
C TYR A 160 -13.70 -2.55 -3.56
N THR A 161 -12.61 -3.27 -3.26
CA THR A 161 -11.93 -4.13 -4.23
C THR A 161 -11.91 -5.58 -3.76
N VAL A 162 -12.39 -6.50 -4.60
CA VAL A 162 -12.22 -7.94 -4.44
C VAL A 162 -11.02 -8.37 -5.28
N PHE A 163 -9.93 -8.71 -4.59
CA PHE A 163 -8.67 -9.05 -5.23
C PHE A 163 -8.62 -10.51 -5.72
N SER A 164 -7.73 -10.75 -6.64
CA SER A 164 -7.27 -12.07 -7.09
C SER A 164 -5.81 -11.97 -7.54
N PRO A 165 -5.07 -13.08 -7.67
CA PRO A 165 -3.73 -13.08 -8.24
C PRO A 165 -3.67 -12.40 -9.62
N LYS A 166 -4.66 -12.70 -10.48
CA LYS A 166 -4.76 -12.09 -11.81
C LYS A 166 -4.87 -10.57 -11.72
N LEU A 167 -5.72 -10.04 -10.83
CA LEU A 167 -5.88 -8.59 -10.68
C LEU A 167 -4.59 -7.94 -10.18
N LEU A 168 -3.91 -8.53 -9.19
CA LEU A 168 -2.62 -8.03 -8.70
C LEU A 168 -1.57 -7.91 -9.83
N PHE A 169 -1.50 -8.91 -10.71
CA PHE A 169 -0.60 -8.89 -11.87
C PHE A 169 -1.05 -7.88 -12.94
N GLN A 170 -2.36 -7.67 -13.10
CA GLN A 170 -2.88 -6.63 -13.99
C GLN A 170 -2.56 -5.22 -13.47
N ILE A 171 -2.62 -4.99 -12.15
CA ILE A 171 -2.23 -3.72 -11.53
C ILE A 171 -0.75 -3.45 -11.76
N GLU A 172 0.14 -4.43 -11.53
CA GLU A 172 1.56 -4.32 -11.86
C GLU A 172 1.79 -3.94 -13.32
N GLY A 173 1.12 -4.65 -14.23
CA GLY A 173 1.21 -4.38 -15.66
C GLY A 173 0.63 -3.02 -16.05
N TRP A 174 -0.46 -2.58 -15.43
CA TRP A 174 -1.02 -1.24 -15.63
C TRP A 174 -0.03 -0.17 -15.19
N PHE A 175 0.49 -0.27 -13.96
CA PHE A 175 1.47 0.67 -13.42
C PHE A 175 2.68 0.80 -14.35
N ASN A 176 3.29 -0.32 -14.74
CA ASN A 176 4.49 -0.35 -15.56
C ASN A 176 4.27 0.20 -17.00
N ARG A 177 3.03 0.18 -17.50
CA ARG A 177 2.70 0.77 -18.82
C ARG A 177 2.34 2.25 -18.75
N THR A 178 1.75 2.70 -17.65
CA THR A 178 1.24 4.06 -17.52
C THR A 178 2.23 5.03 -16.87
N ARG A 179 3.20 4.51 -16.09
CA ARG A 179 4.22 5.31 -15.42
C ARG A 179 5.53 5.28 -16.17
N SER A 180 6.09 6.47 -16.39
CA SER A 180 7.40 6.64 -17.03
C SER A 180 8.55 6.82 -16.03
N ASP A 181 8.24 7.19 -14.79
CA ASP A 181 9.16 7.57 -13.71
C ASP A 181 9.59 6.39 -12.82
N ALA A 182 8.81 5.31 -12.79
CA ALA A 182 9.11 4.13 -11.99
C ALA A 182 8.64 2.83 -12.65
N VAL A 183 9.19 1.71 -12.21
CA VAL A 183 8.79 0.35 -12.58
C VAL A 183 8.68 -0.50 -11.32
N LEU A 184 7.60 -1.25 -11.22
CA LEU A 184 7.41 -2.30 -10.20
C LEU A 184 7.95 -3.62 -10.73
N VAL A 185 8.89 -4.21 -9.99
CA VAL A 185 9.44 -5.54 -10.28
C VAL A 185 9.01 -6.49 -9.17
N ARG A 186 8.16 -7.45 -9.50
CA ARG A 186 7.70 -8.44 -8.54
C ARG A 186 8.86 -9.32 -8.08
N VAL A 187 9.15 -9.31 -6.78
CA VAL A 187 10.22 -10.11 -6.17
C VAL A 187 9.69 -11.31 -5.40
N ALA A 188 8.42 -11.25 -4.95
CA ALA A 188 7.77 -12.39 -4.31
C ALA A 188 6.25 -12.36 -4.54
N PHE A 189 5.65 -13.56 -4.52
CA PHE A 189 4.20 -13.75 -4.49
C PHE A 189 3.88 -15.03 -3.72
N GLN A 190 2.92 -14.93 -2.80
CA GLN A 190 2.34 -16.09 -2.12
C GLN A 190 0.84 -16.13 -2.43
N GLU A 191 0.36 -17.26 -2.94
CA GLU A 191 -1.08 -17.47 -3.17
C GLU A 191 -1.86 -17.52 -1.87
N THR A 192 -1.20 -17.98 -0.80
CA THR A 192 -1.67 -17.90 0.58
C THR A 192 -0.59 -17.25 1.41
N ASP A 193 -0.90 -16.10 2.01
CA ASP A 193 0.03 -15.38 2.87
C ASP A 193 0.44 -16.23 4.09
N ASP A 194 1.66 -16.04 4.55
CA ASP A 194 2.24 -16.76 5.69
C ASP A 194 1.93 -16.13 7.06
N LYS A 195 1.11 -15.05 7.06
CA LYS A 195 0.79 -14.28 8.25
C LYS A 195 -0.62 -14.58 8.79
N VAL A 196 -1.65 -14.25 8.02
CA VAL A 196 -3.06 -14.45 8.37
C VAL A 196 -3.60 -15.76 7.76
N GLY A 197 -3.05 -16.16 6.60
CA GLY A 197 -3.40 -17.40 5.91
C GLY A 197 -4.69 -17.32 5.09
N ASN A 198 -5.30 -16.14 4.97
CA ASN A 198 -6.53 -15.92 4.22
C ASN A 198 -6.39 -14.90 3.10
N GLY A 199 -5.17 -14.44 2.84
CA GLY A 199 -4.84 -13.44 1.83
C GLY A 199 -3.87 -13.93 0.76
N HIS A 200 -3.62 -13.08 -0.22
CA HIS A 200 -2.51 -13.15 -1.16
C HIS A 200 -1.44 -12.16 -0.71
N ALA A 201 -0.17 -12.58 -0.66
CA ALA A 201 0.94 -11.65 -0.45
C ALA A 201 1.66 -11.38 -1.77
N ILE A 202 1.94 -10.12 -2.05
CA ILE A 202 2.75 -9.70 -3.19
C ILE A 202 3.77 -8.66 -2.75
N VAL A 203 4.99 -8.78 -3.28
CA VAL A 203 6.07 -7.84 -2.97
C VAL A 203 6.66 -7.33 -4.27
N TRP A 204 6.70 -6.02 -4.42
CA TRP A 204 7.35 -5.33 -5.50
C TRP A 204 8.59 -4.59 -5.01
N ARG A 205 9.65 -4.66 -5.79
CA ARG A 205 10.75 -3.72 -5.72
C ARG A 205 10.44 -2.52 -6.60
N VAL A 206 10.62 -1.32 -6.06
CA VAL A 206 10.39 -0.07 -6.77
C VAL A 206 11.70 0.36 -7.45
N ASN A 207 11.74 0.37 -8.77
CA ASN A 207 12.86 0.87 -9.54
C ASN A 207 12.48 2.22 -10.18
N LYS A 208 12.97 3.33 -9.61
CA LYS A 208 12.73 4.68 -10.14
C LYS A 208 13.72 4.98 -11.26
N LYS A 209 13.20 5.63 -12.30
CA LYS A 209 14.02 6.12 -13.40
C LYS A 209 14.45 7.54 -13.08
N PHE A 210 15.72 7.79 -13.00
CA PHE A 210 16.22 9.14 -12.86
C PHE A 210 15.91 9.92 -14.14
N SER A 211 15.18 11.03 -14.02
CA SER A 211 15.15 12.03 -15.09
C SER A 211 16.55 12.62 -15.18
N ASN A 212 17.27 12.34 -16.27
CA ASN A 212 18.51 13.05 -16.60
C ASN A 212 18.18 14.51 -16.97
N SER A 213 17.83 15.33 -15.99
CA SER A 213 17.86 16.78 -16.14
C SER A 213 19.27 17.30 -15.85
N LEU A 214 20.25 16.82 -16.60
CA LEU A 214 21.46 17.61 -16.82
C LEU A 214 21.08 18.68 -17.86
N SER A 215 20.52 19.79 -17.36
CA SER A 215 20.60 21.04 -18.08
C SER A 215 22.10 21.36 -18.21
N TYR A 216 22.65 21.15 -19.40
CA TYR A 216 23.89 21.83 -19.79
C TYR A 216 23.58 23.33 -19.65
N ALA A 217 24.09 23.95 -18.62
CA ALA A 217 24.36 25.38 -18.65
C ALA A 217 25.40 25.55 -19.78
N ALA A 218 24.94 26.00 -20.91
CA ALA A 218 25.85 26.54 -21.94
C ALA A 218 26.53 27.72 -21.31
N ASP A 219 27.82 27.58 -21.00
CA ASP A 219 28.71 28.67 -20.75
C ASP A 219 28.74 29.54 -22.03
N ASP A 220 27.95 30.61 -22.02
CA ASP A 220 28.22 31.75 -22.91
C ASP A 220 29.53 32.37 -22.45
N ALA A 221 30.62 31.82 -22.97
CA ALA A 221 31.90 32.45 -22.87
C ALA A 221 31.87 33.72 -23.76
N ASP A 222 31.82 34.79 -23.06
CA ASP A 222 32.09 36.14 -23.47
C ASP A 222 33.24 36.22 -24.49
N ALA A 223 32.93 36.69 -25.68
CA ALA A 223 33.93 37.10 -26.67
C ALA A 223 33.88 38.63 -26.76
N ASP A 224 34.45 39.27 -25.76
CA ASP A 224 34.89 40.67 -25.89
C ASP A 224 36.07 40.72 -26.84
N GLY A 225 35.81 41.16 -28.06
CA GLY A 225 36.79 41.46 -29.13
C GLY A 225 36.88 42.94 -29.37
N ARG A 226 37.76 43.56 -28.65
CA ARG A 226 38.22 44.96 -28.93
C ARG A 226 38.89 45.01 -30.31
N ASN A 227 38.44 45.91 -31.12
CA ASN A 227 39.23 47.02 -31.79
C ASN A 227 38.28 47.91 -32.59
#